data_4f72cd44957629c5313fc397415edeab
#
_entry.id   4f72cd44957629c5313fc397415edeab
#
_cell.length_a   1.000
_cell.length_b   1.000
_cell.length_c   1.000
_cell.angle_alpha   90.00
_cell.angle_beta   90.00
_cell.angle_gamma   90.00
#
_symmetry.space_group_name_H-M   'P 1'
#
loop_
_entity.id
_entity.type
_entity.pdbx_description
1 polymer ?
#
loop_
_entity_poly.entity_id
_entity_poly.type
_entity_poly.pdbx_seq_one_letter_code
_entity_poly.pdbx_strand_id
1 'polypeptide(L)'
;MNLSNEQSYALKKFQQRANLFVTGPGGTGKTRLIEELSQHCKHHRIKYQVCALTGCATMLLPKGCNARTIHSWSGIRLCKGDNNKIIETALKSKRLKSNWKSTQVLIVDEVSMMSSKVLQVLHTIAQRARNNTLPFGGLQVVFLGDFYQLPPIGTAGDEETEKF
;
A
#
# COMPACT_ATOMS: atom_id res chain seq x y z
N MET A 1 10.23 -8.09 22.32
CA MET A 1 8.81 -7.83 22.59
C MET A 1 7.96 -8.77 21.75
N ASN A 2 7.06 -9.51 22.40
CA ASN A 2 6.25 -10.49 21.70
C ASN A 2 5.09 -9.82 20.94
N LEU A 3 4.73 -10.40 19.80
CA LEU A 3 3.56 -9.98 19.04
C LEU A 3 2.28 -10.39 19.78
N SER A 4 1.22 -9.60 19.62
CA SER A 4 -0.11 -10.02 20.07
C SER A 4 -0.59 -11.22 19.24
N ASN A 5 -1.66 -11.88 19.71
CA ASN A 5 -2.24 -13.00 18.97
C ASN A 5 -2.71 -12.56 17.57
N GLU A 6 -3.29 -11.38 17.46
CA GLU A 6 -3.77 -10.84 16.18
C GLU A 6 -2.60 -10.52 15.24
N GLN A 7 -1.53 -9.94 15.77
CA GLN A 7 -0.32 -9.65 14.99
C GLN A 7 0.35 -10.95 14.52
N SER A 8 0.41 -11.95 15.38
CA SER A 8 0.98 -13.26 15.03
C SER A 8 0.15 -13.94 13.94
N TYR A 9 -1.18 -13.84 14.02
CA TYR A 9 -2.08 -14.37 13.00
C TYR A 9 -1.85 -13.66 11.66
N ALA A 10 -1.75 -12.34 11.66
CA ALA A 10 -1.50 -11.56 10.46
C ALA A 10 -0.15 -11.94 9.83
N LEU A 11 0.90 -12.07 10.64
CA LEU A 11 2.21 -12.49 10.15
C LEU A 11 2.16 -13.87 9.51
N LYS A 12 1.45 -14.82 10.14
CA LYS A 12 1.28 -16.16 9.59
C LYS A 12 0.59 -16.14 8.24
N LYS A 13 -0.50 -15.38 8.11
CA LYS A 13 -1.21 -15.22 6.84
C LYS A 13 -0.34 -14.56 5.78
N PHE A 14 0.45 -13.58 6.18
CA PHE A 14 1.41 -12.93 5.30
C PHE A 14 2.43 -13.93 4.75
N GLN A 15 2.96 -14.80 5.60
CA GLN A 15 3.92 -15.82 5.20
C GLN A 15 3.31 -16.84 4.23
N GLN A 16 2.00 -17.02 4.27
CA GLN A 16 1.25 -17.86 3.32
C GLN A 16 0.92 -17.12 2.02
N ARG A 17 1.47 -15.91 1.83
CA ARG A 17 1.28 -15.06 0.67
C ARG A 17 -0.14 -14.52 0.49
N ALA A 18 -0.91 -14.45 1.58
CA ALA A 18 -2.23 -13.83 1.54
C ALA A 18 -2.12 -12.32 1.44
N ASN A 19 -3.06 -11.71 0.73
CA ASN A 19 -3.26 -10.27 0.82
C ASN A 19 -3.95 -9.97 2.14
N LEU A 20 -3.53 -8.91 2.82
CA LEU A 20 -4.02 -8.60 4.15
C LEU A 20 -4.64 -7.21 4.18
N PHE A 21 -5.67 -7.11 4.99
CA PHE A 21 -6.30 -5.86 5.33
C PHE A 21 -6.32 -5.77 6.86
N VAL A 22 -5.46 -4.94 7.42
CA VAL A 22 -5.27 -4.86 8.87
C VAL A 22 -5.90 -3.57 9.37
N THR A 23 -6.92 -3.72 10.22
CA THR A 23 -7.62 -2.60 10.81
C THR A 23 -7.39 -2.55 12.32
N GLY A 24 -7.53 -1.38 12.90
CA GLY A 24 -7.43 -1.21 14.33
C GLY A 24 -7.26 0.24 14.70
N PRO A 25 -7.41 0.58 15.99
CA PRO A 25 -7.18 1.94 16.44
C PRO A 25 -5.73 2.36 16.16
N GLY A 26 -5.56 3.62 15.83
CA GLY A 26 -4.24 4.18 15.57
C GLY A 26 -3.29 3.91 16.71
N GLY A 27 -2.03 3.70 16.40
CA GLY A 27 -1.00 3.58 17.41
C GLY A 27 -0.09 2.38 17.25
N THR A 28 0.28 1.82 18.35
CA THR A 28 1.47 1.00 18.54
C THR A 28 1.50 -0.34 17.81
N GLY A 29 0.34 -1.00 17.64
CA GLY A 29 0.33 -2.34 17.09
C GLY A 29 0.67 -2.42 15.60
N LYS A 30 0.22 -1.44 14.82
CA LYS A 30 0.45 -1.44 13.36
C LYS A 30 1.91 -1.21 13.03
N THR A 31 2.58 -0.27 13.72
CA THR A 31 4.00 -0.01 13.51
C THR A 31 4.84 -1.24 13.78
N ARG A 32 4.54 -1.93 14.88
CA ARG A 32 5.24 -3.17 15.24
C ARG A 32 5.04 -4.25 14.17
N LEU A 33 3.82 -4.38 13.66
CA LEU A 33 3.53 -5.34 12.60
C LEU A 33 4.32 -5.00 11.32
N ILE A 34 4.33 -3.74 10.90
CA ILE A 34 5.10 -3.31 9.72
C ILE A 34 6.57 -3.67 9.89
N GLU A 35 7.12 -3.43 11.07
CA GLU A 35 8.51 -3.77 11.37
C GLU A 35 8.78 -5.28 11.21
N GLU A 36 7.90 -6.10 11.75
CA GLU A 36 8.02 -7.56 11.65
C GLU A 36 7.88 -8.05 10.20
N LEU A 37 6.93 -7.50 9.45
CA LEU A 37 6.76 -7.84 8.03
C LEU A 37 8.01 -7.45 7.23
N SER A 38 8.55 -6.27 7.50
CA SER A 38 9.76 -5.78 6.83
C SER A 38 10.95 -6.66 7.12
N GLN A 39 11.13 -7.05 8.38
CA GLN A 39 12.22 -7.94 8.76
C GLN A 39 12.09 -9.32 8.13
N HIS A 40 10.87 -9.85 8.06
CA HIS A 40 10.62 -11.12 7.38
C HIS A 40 11.04 -11.03 5.91
N CYS A 41 10.66 -9.96 5.23
CA CYS A 41 11.02 -9.76 3.83
C CYS A 41 12.54 -9.67 3.65
N LYS A 42 13.21 -8.91 4.51
CA LYS A 42 14.68 -8.81 4.46
C LYS A 42 15.36 -10.16 4.67
N HIS A 43 14.90 -10.89 5.67
CA HIS A 43 15.47 -12.19 6.01
C HIS A 43 15.34 -13.20 4.85
N HIS A 44 14.22 -13.17 4.15
CA HIS A 44 13.92 -14.08 3.05
C HIS A 44 14.27 -13.52 1.67
N ARG A 45 14.94 -12.36 1.61
CA ARG A 45 15.34 -11.69 0.37
C ARG A 45 14.15 -11.42 -0.56
N ILE A 46 13.03 -11.06 0.02
CA ILE A 46 11.83 -10.67 -0.71
C ILE A 46 11.89 -9.15 -0.96
N LYS A 47 11.79 -8.74 -2.21
CA LYS A 47 11.74 -7.31 -2.51
C LYS A 47 10.39 -6.73 -2.12
N TYR A 48 10.41 -5.76 -1.23
CA TYR A 48 9.21 -5.14 -0.69
C TYR A 48 9.32 -3.63 -0.69
N GLN A 49 8.19 -2.96 -0.61
CA GLN A 49 8.12 -1.52 -0.44
C GLN A 49 7.06 -1.18 0.60
N VAL A 50 7.42 -0.32 1.54
CA VAL A 50 6.48 0.25 2.51
C VAL A 50 6.12 1.64 2.05
N CYS A 51 4.83 1.93 2.00
CA CYS A 51 4.30 3.23 1.59
C CYS A 51 3.31 3.75 2.60
N ALA A 52 3.13 5.06 2.60
CA ALA A 52 2.06 5.73 3.32
C ALA A 52 1.42 6.78 2.39
N LEU A 53 0.26 7.30 2.76
CA LEU A 53 -0.45 8.26 1.91
C LEU A 53 0.12 9.67 1.99
N THR A 54 0.83 10.00 3.07
CA THR A 54 1.40 11.33 3.26
C THR A 54 2.87 11.25 3.63
N GLY A 55 3.62 12.33 3.33
CA GLY A 55 5.02 12.43 3.73
C GLY A 55 5.21 12.39 5.25
N CYS A 56 4.31 13.03 5.99
CA CYS A 56 4.35 13.01 7.46
C CYS A 56 4.23 11.59 7.99
N ALA A 57 3.32 10.80 7.42
CA ALA A 57 3.11 9.42 7.85
C ALA A 57 4.33 8.55 7.58
N THR A 58 5.05 8.77 6.47
CA THR A 58 6.28 8.01 6.19
C THR A 58 7.33 8.22 7.27
N MET A 59 7.37 9.42 7.85
CA MET A 59 8.35 9.75 8.90
C MET A 59 8.06 9.03 10.22
N LEU A 60 6.83 8.62 10.44
CA LEU A 60 6.42 7.90 11.65
C LEU A 60 6.60 6.39 11.54
N LEU A 61 6.91 5.89 10.36
CA LEU A 61 7.15 4.47 10.14
C LEU A 61 8.57 4.06 10.59
N PRO A 62 8.81 2.77 10.84
CA PRO A 62 10.14 2.31 11.26
C PRO A 62 11.22 2.76 10.27
N LYS A 63 12.31 3.30 10.80
CA LYS A 63 13.37 3.88 9.98
C LYS A 63 13.99 2.88 9.00
N GLY A 64 14.11 1.65 9.40
CA GLY A 64 14.74 0.63 8.55
C GLY A 64 13.91 0.15 7.39
N CYS A 65 12.64 0.58 7.24
CA CYS A 65 11.78 0.08 6.18
C CYS A 65 11.81 0.92 4.89
N ASN A 66 12.53 2.04 4.88
CA ASN A 66 12.66 2.94 3.72
C ASN A 66 11.30 3.34 3.14
N ALA A 67 10.39 3.82 3.99
CA ALA A 67 9.05 4.18 3.59
C ALA A 67 9.04 5.34 2.61
N ARG A 68 8.13 5.29 1.64
CA ARG A 68 7.90 6.34 0.65
C ARG A 68 6.40 6.62 0.57
N THR A 69 6.03 7.80 0.03
CA THR A 69 4.61 8.03 -0.25
C THR A 69 4.18 7.13 -1.41
N ILE A 70 2.95 6.63 -1.34
CA ILE A 70 2.40 5.82 -2.43
C ILE A 70 2.33 6.63 -3.73
N HIS A 71 2.06 7.91 -3.65
CA HIS A 71 1.98 8.80 -4.81
C HIS A 71 3.31 8.87 -5.57
N SER A 72 4.40 9.00 -4.84
CA SER A 72 5.74 9.08 -5.42
C SER A 72 6.22 7.73 -5.95
N TRP A 73 6.09 6.68 -5.15
CA TRP A 73 6.58 5.35 -5.53
C TRP A 73 5.82 4.77 -6.72
N SER A 74 4.51 4.95 -6.74
CA SER A 74 3.64 4.39 -7.78
C SER A 74 3.67 5.19 -9.09
N GLY A 75 3.99 6.47 -9.01
CA GLY A 75 3.98 7.36 -10.16
C GLY A 75 2.66 8.08 -10.40
N ILE A 76 1.67 7.91 -9.54
CA ILE A 76 0.37 8.57 -9.73
C ILE A 76 0.41 10.05 -9.37
N ARG A 77 1.46 10.50 -8.68
CA ARG A 77 1.63 11.89 -8.26
C ARG A 77 0.40 12.39 -7.51
N LEU A 78 -0.23 13.47 -7.97
CA LEU A 78 -1.43 14.02 -7.34
C LEU A 78 -2.71 13.24 -7.65
N CYS A 79 -2.64 12.29 -8.57
CA CYS A 79 -3.79 11.48 -9.01
C CYS A 79 -4.98 12.35 -9.44
N LYS A 80 -4.70 13.40 -10.17
CA LYS A 80 -5.73 14.32 -10.70
C LYS A 80 -5.92 14.12 -12.18
N GLY A 81 -7.19 14.23 -12.62
CA GLY A 81 -7.56 14.13 -14.01
C GLY A 81 -8.01 12.74 -14.41
N ASP A 82 -7.92 12.45 -15.69
CA ASP A 82 -8.38 11.19 -16.27
C ASP A 82 -7.53 10.01 -15.80
N ASN A 83 -8.17 8.95 -15.35
CA ASN A 83 -7.49 7.75 -14.86
C ASN A 83 -6.57 7.15 -15.92
N ASN A 84 -7.02 7.06 -17.18
CA ASN A 84 -6.22 6.48 -18.25
C ASN A 84 -4.93 7.27 -18.49
N LYS A 85 -5.00 8.60 -18.42
CA LYS A 85 -3.81 9.44 -18.58
C LYS A 85 -2.83 9.25 -17.43
N ILE A 86 -3.33 9.15 -16.20
CA ILE A 86 -2.50 8.91 -15.02
C ILE A 86 -1.77 7.58 -15.17
N ILE A 87 -2.49 6.53 -15.54
CA ILE A 87 -1.95 5.18 -15.73
C ILE A 87 -0.90 5.17 -16.83
N GLU A 88 -1.20 5.74 -17.98
CA GLU A 88 -0.26 5.78 -19.10
C GLU A 88 1.01 6.56 -18.76
N THR A 89 0.87 7.68 -18.07
CA THR A 89 2.02 8.49 -17.66
C THR A 89 2.94 7.69 -16.73
N ALA A 90 2.36 6.98 -15.74
CA ALA A 90 3.15 6.15 -14.84
C ALA A 90 3.86 5.03 -15.60
N LEU A 91 3.18 4.37 -16.53
CA LEU A 91 3.74 3.25 -17.27
C LEU A 91 4.79 3.65 -18.32
N LYS A 92 4.83 4.92 -18.72
CA LYS A 92 5.87 5.43 -19.64
C LYS A 92 7.24 5.51 -18.97
N SER A 93 7.29 5.68 -17.66
CA SER A 93 8.54 5.73 -16.91
C SER A 93 9.07 4.32 -16.69
N LYS A 94 10.23 4.03 -17.25
CA LYS A 94 10.87 2.73 -17.05
C LYS A 94 11.15 2.46 -15.56
N ARG A 95 11.55 3.50 -14.83
CA ARG A 95 11.83 3.38 -13.39
C ARG A 95 10.58 3.00 -12.60
N LEU A 96 9.47 3.70 -12.84
CA LEU A 96 8.21 3.45 -12.13
C LEU A 96 7.63 2.08 -12.49
N LYS A 97 7.66 1.74 -13.76
CA LYS A 97 7.21 0.43 -14.23
C LYS A 97 8.04 -0.69 -13.60
N SER A 98 9.36 -0.50 -13.49
CA SER A 98 10.26 -1.44 -12.84
C SER A 98 9.94 -1.59 -11.35
N ASN A 99 9.58 -0.50 -10.66
CA ASN A 99 9.16 -0.59 -9.26
C ASN A 99 8.01 -1.60 -9.10
N TRP A 100 6.97 -1.45 -9.91
CA TRP A 100 5.80 -2.33 -9.87
C TRP A 100 6.14 -3.76 -10.27
N LYS A 101 6.96 -3.91 -11.30
CA LYS A 101 7.29 -5.23 -11.86
C LYS A 101 8.17 -6.06 -10.93
N SER A 102 9.12 -5.43 -10.27
CA SER A 102 10.11 -6.13 -9.46
C SER A 102 9.72 -6.30 -7.99
N THR A 103 8.81 -5.48 -7.48
CA THR A 103 8.38 -5.56 -6.08
C THR A 103 7.44 -6.75 -5.90
N GLN A 104 7.69 -7.52 -4.84
CA GLN A 104 6.90 -8.72 -4.54
C GLN A 104 5.86 -8.48 -3.46
N VAL A 105 6.11 -7.52 -2.59
CA VAL A 105 5.21 -7.17 -1.48
C VAL A 105 5.10 -5.65 -1.38
N LEU A 106 3.87 -5.16 -1.34
CA LEU A 106 3.57 -3.74 -1.13
C LEU A 106 2.79 -3.58 0.17
N ILE A 107 3.34 -2.83 1.10
CA ILE A 107 2.72 -2.55 2.40
C ILE A 107 2.33 -1.08 2.40
N VAL A 108 1.04 -0.79 2.56
CA VAL A 108 0.53 0.58 2.53
C VAL A 108 -0.18 0.92 3.82
N ASP A 109 0.31 1.93 4.53
CA ASP A 109 -0.32 2.42 5.75
C ASP A 109 -1.29 3.56 5.44
N GLU A 110 -2.20 3.78 6.36
CA GLU A 110 -3.24 4.83 6.29
C GLU A 110 -4.21 4.66 5.12
N VAL A 111 -4.55 3.43 4.74
CA VAL A 111 -5.44 3.19 3.60
C VAL A 111 -6.84 3.75 3.80
N SER A 112 -7.27 4.02 5.04
CA SER A 112 -8.54 4.69 5.30
C SER A 112 -8.62 6.09 4.66
N MET A 113 -7.47 6.69 4.34
CA MET A 113 -7.38 7.97 3.66
C MET A 113 -7.36 7.85 2.14
N MET A 114 -7.30 6.63 1.62
CA MET A 114 -7.21 6.37 0.18
C MET A 114 -8.61 6.41 -0.45
N SER A 115 -8.73 7.17 -1.55
CA SER A 115 -9.97 7.19 -2.32
C SER A 115 -10.09 5.95 -3.20
N SER A 116 -11.31 5.64 -3.63
CA SER A 116 -11.54 4.54 -4.58
C SER A 116 -10.85 4.79 -5.91
N LYS A 117 -10.76 6.05 -6.33
CA LYS A 117 -10.03 6.45 -7.55
C LYS A 117 -8.56 6.04 -7.46
N VAL A 118 -7.89 6.38 -6.36
CA VAL A 118 -6.48 6.02 -6.15
C VAL A 118 -6.32 4.51 -6.17
N LEU A 119 -7.16 3.79 -5.46
CA LEU A 119 -7.11 2.34 -5.41
C LEU A 119 -7.24 1.71 -6.79
N GLN A 120 -8.22 2.17 -7.59
CA GLN A 120 -8.44 1.66 -8.94
C GLN A 120 -7.25 1.92 -9.85
N VAL A 121 -6.69 3.13 -9.78
CA VAL A 121 -5.52 3.49 -10.58
C VAL A 121 -4.32 2.62 -10.21
N LEU A 122 -4.05 2.45 -8.92
CA LEU A 122 -2.95 1.59 -8.46
C LEU A 122 -3.13 0.15 -8.92
N HIS A 123 -4.33 -0.39 -8.77
CA HIS A 123 -4.67 -1.74 -9.20
C HIS A 123 -4.39 -1.95 -10.70
N THR A 124 -4.84 -1.00 -11.52
CA THR A 124 -4.67 -1.10 -12.97
C THR A 124 -3.20 -0.96 -13.38
N ILE A 125 -2.46 -0.04 -12.76
CA ILE A 125 -1.03 0.11 -13.04
C ILE A 125 -0.31 -1.21 -12.71
N ALA A 126 -0.62 -1.80 -11.56
CA ALA A 126 0.00 -3.07 -11.15
C ALA A 126 -0.28 -4.17 -12.15
N GLN A 127 -1.53 -4.32 -12.60
CA GLN A 127 -1.89 -5.34 -13.58
C GLN A 127 -1.14 -5.16 -14.90
N ARG A 128 -1.08 -3.93 -15.40
CA ARG A 128 -0.39 -3.65 -16.68
C ARG A 128 1.12 -3.79 -16.56
N ALA A 129 1.71 -3.25 -15.51
CA ALA A 129 3.16 -3.32 -15.32
C ALA A 129 3.64 -4.75 -15.14
N ARG A 130 2.87 -5.57 -14.47
CA ARG A 130 3.19 -6.97 -14.18
C ARG A 130 2.65 -7.94 -15.23
N ASN A 131 1.90 -7.43 -16.19
CA ASN A 131 1.25 -8.23 -17.24
C ASN A 131 0.47 -9.41 -16.65
N ASN A 132 -0.37 -9.11 -15.67
CA ASN A 132 -1.09 -10.11 -14.90
C ASN A 132 -2.45 -9.55 -14.51
N THR A 133 -3.54 -10.27 -14.84
CA THR A 133 -4.91 -9.79 -14.60
C THR A 133 -5.45 -10.07 -13.20
N LEU A 134 -4.68 -10.75 -12.35
CA LEU A 134 -5.05 -10.95 -10.96
C LEU A 134 -5.10 -9.60 -10.20
N PRO A 135 -5.80 -9.54 -9.06
CA PRO A 135 -5.80 -8.31 -8.26
C PRO A 135 -4.38 -7.82 -8.01
N PHE A 136 -4.15 -6.54 -8.25
CA PHE A 136 -2.83 -5.91 -8.16
C PHE A 136 -1.75 -6.64 -8.96
N GLY A 137 -2.16 -7.29 -10.06
CA GLY A 137 -1.21 -7.99 -10.92
C GLY A 137 -0.47 -9.13 -10.24
N GLY A 138 -1.06 -9.74 -9.22
CA GLY A 138 -0.44 -10.81 -8.45
C GLY A 138 0.57 -10.33 -7.40
N LEU A 139 0.74 -9.02 -7.26
CA LEU A 139 1.54 -8.43 -6.18
C LEU A 139 0.85 -8.67 -4.85
N GLN A 140 1.59 -9.18 -3.86
CA GLN A 140 1.04 -9.34 -2.52
C GLN A 140 0.92 -7.95 -1.88
N VAL A 141 -0.26 -7.61 -1.37
CA VAL A 141 -0.51 -6.33 -0.73
C VAL A 141 -0.92 -6.50 0.72
N VAL A 142 -0.43 -5.59 1.56
CA VAL A 142 -0.83 -5.47 2.96
C VAL A 142 -1.27 -4.04 3.16
N PHE A 143 -2.57 -3.86 3.40
CA PHE A 143 -3.16 -2.56 3.64
C PHE A 143 -3.47 -2.41 5.12
N LEU A 144 -3.01 -1.32 5.72
CA LEU A 144 -3.24 -1.03 7.13
C LEU A 144 -3.96 0.31 7.25
N GLY A 145 -4.90 0.38 8.18
CA GLY A 145 -5.62 1.62 8.40
C GLY A 145 -6.50 1.57 9.62
N ASP A 146 -6.90 2.75 10.08
CA ASP A 146 -7.85 2.92 11.17
C ASP A 146 -9.17 3.43 10.57
N PHE A 147 -10.12 2.51 10.38
CA PHE A 147 -11.40 2.82 9.76
C PHE A 147 -12.38 3.53 10.70
N TYR A 148 -11.99 3.76 11.95
CA TYR A 148 -12.73 4.59 12.87
C TYR A 148 -12.42 6.08 12.73
N GLN A 149 -11.39 6.42 11.91
CA GLN A 149 -11.07 7.80 11.61
C GLN A 149 -12.07 8.40 10.63
N LEU A 150 -12.08 9.73 10.56
CA LEU A 150 -12.95 10.45 9.64
C LEU A 150 -12.64 10.10 8.19
N PRO A 151 -13.67 10.11 7.31
CA PRO A 151 -13.46 9.85 5.89
C PRO A 151 -12.57 10.92 5.26
N PRO A 152 -11.97 10.62 4.07
CA PRO A 152 -11.21 11.62 3.33
C PRO A 152 -12.04 12.86 3.04
N ILE A 153 -11.36 14.03 2.98
CA ILE A 153 -11.99 15.30 2.66
C ILE A 153 -12.56 15.25 1.24
N GLY A 154 -13.76 15.83 1.03
CA GLY A 154 -14.40 15.88 -0.26
C GLY A 154 -15.33 14.72 -0.56
N THR A 155 -15.64 13.92 0.43
CA THR A 155 -16.49 12.73 0.23
C THR A 155 -17.96 13.03 0.05
N ALA A 156 -18.44 14.18 0.52
CA ALA A 156 -19.87 14.50 0.43
C ALA A 156 -20.26 14.76 -1.03
N GLY A 157 -20.98 13.83 -1.63
CA GLY A 157 -21.41 13.94 -3.02
C GLY A 157 -20.36 13.55 -4.06
N ASP A 158 -19.23 13.03 -3.64
CA ASP A 158 -18.16 12.61 -4.54
C ASP A 158 -18.07 11.08 -4.51
N GLU A 159 -18.61 10.46 -5.53
CA GLU A 159 -18.63 8.99 -5.62
C GLU A 159 -17.24 8.37 -5.75
N GLU A 160 -16.25 9.16 -6.16
CA GLU A 160 -14.88 8.68 -6.32
C GLU A 160 -14.14 8.49 -4.99
N THR A 161 -14.71 8.99 -3.90
CA THR A 161 -14.07 8.92 -2.58
C THR A 161 -14.69 7.88 -1.66
N GLU A 162 -15.47 6.95 -2.21
CA GLU A 162 -16.04 5.88 -1.40
C GLU A 162 -14.93 5.06 -0.74
N LYS A 163 -15.17 4.72 0.51
CA LYS A 163 -14.29 3.82 1.25
C LYS A 163 -14.55 2.38 0.88
N PHE A 164 -13.53 1.63 0.92
CA PHE A 164 -13.58 0.19 0.73
C PHE A 164 -13.11 -0.52 2.00
#